data_d9a71e9310b39544040547963153e249
#
_entry.id   d9a71e9310b39544040547963153e249
#
_cell.length_a   1.000
_cell.length_b   1.000
_cell.length_c   1.000
_cell.angle_alpha   90.00
_cell.angle_beta   90.00
_cell.angle_gamma   90.00
#
_symmetry.space_group_name_H-M   'P 1'
#
loop_
_entity.id
_entity.type
_entity.pdbx_description
1 polymer ?
#
loop_
_entity_poly.entity_id
_entity_poly.type
_entity_poly.pdbx_seq_one_letter_code
_entity_poly.pdbx_strand_id
1 'polypeptide(L)'
;MSFVEFSLVFALGLAASLHCVQMCGPIVISYSVSLAHSGVFKRDMILAHLSYNAGRVITYAGLGALAGAAGSGIGMLGKMAGLASAARLLAGGAMVITGILMLRVLPRKVLVQVERRGVMALFSRSIGRLLVSSRALGKFGLGLMLGFLPCGLIYGALLKAVETARPVAGALTMAAFGMGTAVALLAMGMASSFAGLRMGAWGNRLAGASILLAGAILVWRGLTAGPVCHG
;
A
#
# COMPACT_ATOMS: atom_id res chain seq x y z
N MET A 1 13.95 -19.00 6.34
CA MET A 1 14.17 -17.56 6.58
C MET A 1 14.96 -17.43 7.87
N SER A 2 16.16 -16.88 7.82
CA SER A 2 16.98 -16.66 9.00
C SER A 2 16.45 -15.43 9.77
N PHE A 3 16.77 -15.31 11.05
CA PHE A 3 16.42 -14.15 11.87
C PHE A 3 16.98 -12.84 11.27
N VAL A 4 18.16 -12.92 10.67
CA VAL A 4 18.82 -11.78 10.00
C VAL A 4 18.02 -11.32 8.78
N GLU A 5 17.56 -12.24 7.95
CA GLU A 5 16.73 -11.90 6.77
C GLU A 5 15.41 -11.25 7.20
N PHE A 6 14.75 -11.78 8.23
CA PHE A 6 13.54 -11.19 8.77
C PHE A 6 13.78 -9.75 9.25
N SER A 7 14.85 -9.53 10.02
CA SER A 7 15.20 -8.20 10.54
C SER A 7 15.54 -7.21 9.43
N LEU A 8 16.24 -7.63 8.39
CA LEU A 8 16.56 -6.80 7.23
C LEU A 8 15.29 -6.40 6.46
N VAL A 9 14.38 -7.34 6.22
CA VAL A 9 13.12 -7.04 5.51
C VAL A 9 12.22 -6.14 6.36
N PHE A 10 12.18 -6.34 7.68
CA PHE A 10 11.47 -5.46 8.60
C PHE A 10 12.05 -4.04 8.58
N ALA A 11 13.38 -3.90 8.64
CA ALA A 11 14.06 -2.61 8.56
C ALA A 11 13.79 -1.91 7.21
N LEU A 12 13.78 -2.69 6.12
CA LEU A 12 13.38 -2.19 4.79
C LEU A 12 11.94 -1.67 4.81
N GLY A 13 11.02 -2.39 5.45
CA GLY A 13 9.63 -1.96 5.65
C GLY A 13 9.54 -0.66 6.44
N LEU A 14 10.37 -0.53 7.48
CA LEU A 14 10.45 0.68 8.30
C LEU A 14 11.00 1.87 7.48
N ALA A 15 12.04 1.67 6.70
CA ALA A 15 12.57 2.71 5.78
C ALA A 15 11.54 3.09 4.70
N ALA A 16 10.79 2.11 4.18
CA ALA A 16 9.71 2.30 3.23
C ALA A 16 8.49 3.02 3.83
N SER A 17 8.39 3.11 5.13
CA SER A 17 7.22 3.66 5.83
C SER A 17 6.95 5.13 5.52
N LEU A 18 7.96 5.92 5.18
CA LEU A 18 7.79 7.30 4.72
C LEU A 18 6.90 7.38 3.48
N HIS A 19 7.10 6.47 2.54
CA HIS A 19 6.23 6.37 1.36
C HIS A 19 4.80 5.93 1.73
N CYS A 20 4.69 4.96 2.64
CA CYS A 20 3.38 4.52 3.13
C CYS A 20 2.63 5.64 3.87
N VAL A 21 3.33 6.47 4.63
CA VAL A 21 2.77 7.66 5.28
C VAL A 21 2.26 8.66 4.24
N GLN A 22 2.98 8.88 3.16
CA GLN A 22 2.53 9.78 2.08
C GLN A 22 1.28 9.26 1.37
N MET A 23 1.23 7.97 1.02
CA MET A 23 0.11 7.40 0.27
C MET A 23 -1.11 7.08 1.15
N CYS A 24 -0.88 6.35 2.23
CA CYS A 24 -1.96 5.87 3.11
C CYS A 24 -2.28 6.85 4.24
N GLY A 25 -1.36 7.77 4.55
CA GLY A 25 -1.53 8.75 5.60
C GLY A 25 -2.80 9.58 5.51
N PRO A 26 -3.13 10.19 4.36
CA PRO A 26 -4.38 10.93 4.19
C PRO A 26 -5.62 10.11 4.56
N ILE A 27 -5.63 8.83 4.24
CA ILE A 27 -6.73 7.91 4.55
C ILE A 27 -6.77 7.63 6.06
N VAL A 28 -5.60 7.35 6.65
CA VAL A 28 -5.46 7.10 8.10
C VAL A 28 -5.91 8.33 8.89
N ILE A 29 -5.47 9.53 8.52
CA ILE A 29 -5.87 10.78 9.18
C ILE A 29 -7.37 11.01 9.01
N SER A 30 -7.93 10.78 7.82
CA SER A 30 -9.36 11.01 7.56
C SER A 30 -10.25 10.19 8.49
N TYR A 31 -9.99 8.89 8.65
CA TYR A 31 -10.80 8.10 9.55
C TYR A 31 -10.45 8.35 11.03
N SER A 32 -9.20 8.71 11.36
CA SER A 32 -8.80 9.05 12.73
C SER A 32 -9.54 10.27 13.24
N VAL A 33 -9.58 11.33 12.42
CA VAL A 33 -10.34 12.55 12.74
C VAL A 33 -11.84 12.25 12.85
N SER A 34 -12.39 11.42 11.97
CA SER A 34 -13.79 10.98 12.05
C SER A 34 -14.09 10.24 13.36
N LEU A 35 -13.22 9.33 13.77
CA LEU A 35 -13.36 8.60 15.05
C LEU A 35 -13.25 9.55 16.25
N ALA A 36 -12.32 10.49 16.24
CA ALA A 36 -12.15 11.47 17.31
C ALA A 36 -13.39 12.36 17.49
N HIS A 37 -14.07 12.75 16.39
CA HIS A 37 -15.31 13.54 16.46
C HIS A 37 -16.54 12.72 16.89
N SER A 38 -16.52 11.41 16.71
CA SER A 38 -17.63 10.51 17.07
C SER A 38 -17.66 10.16 18.55
N GLY A 39 -16.77 10.71 19.39
CA GLY A 39 -16.73 10.43 20.84
C GLY A 39 -16.34 8.99 21.17
N VAL A 40 -15.69 8.28 20.27
CA VAL A 40 -15.24 6.89 20.44
C VAL A 40 -14.18 6.81 21.54
N PHE A 41 -14.29 5.81 22.41
CA PHE A 41 -13.31 5.59 23.49
C PHE A 41 -11.88 5.39 22.91
N LYS A 42 -10.88 5.87 23.65
CA LYS A 42 -9.45 5.72 23.27
C LYS A 42 -9.07 4.28 22.93
N ARG A 43 -9.63 3.30 23.65
CA ARG A 43 -9.41 1.86 23.40
C ARG A 43 -9.87 1.45 22.00
N ASP A 44 -11.07 1.86 21.62
CA ASP A 44 -11.65 1.48 20.31
C ASP A 44 -10.91 2.17 19.17
N MET A 45 -10.36 3.35 19.41
CA MET A 45 -9.51 4.07 18.48
C MET A 45 -8.19 3.32 18.22
N ILE A 46 -7.54 2.82 19.27
CA ILE A 46 -6.34 1.97 19.15
C ILE A 46 -6.67 0.68 18.42
N LEU A 47 -7.78 0.02 18.79
CA LEU A 47 -8.24 -1.20 18.12
C LEU A 47 -8.53 -0.97 16.63
N ALA A 48 -9.09 0.17 16.25
CA ALA A 48 -9.31 0.53 14.86
C ALA A 48 -8.00 0.62 14.06
N HIS A 49 -6.97 1.27 14.63
CA HIS A 49 -5.65 1.37 13.99
C HIS A 49 -4.95 0.01 13.90
N LEU A 50 -5.00 -0.79 14.96
CA LEU A 50 -4.44 -2.14 14.97
C LEU A 50 -5.15 -3.03 13.93
N SER A 51 -6.48 -3.01 13.88
CA SER A 51 -7.27 -3.78 12.93
C SER A 51 -6.96 -3.40 11.48
N TYR A 52 -6.82 -2.10 11.20
CA TYR A 52 -6.43 -1.61 9.88
C TYR A 52 -5.06 -2.16 9.45
N ASN A 53 -4.05 -2.06 10.32
CA ASN A 53 -2.71 -2.56 10.02
C ASN A 53 -2.67 -4.08 9.94
N ALA A 54 -3.41 -4.80 10.79
CA ALA A 54 -3.55 -6.25 10.73
C ALA A 54 -4.13 -6.69 9.38
N GLY A 55 -5.18 -6.02 8.88
CA GLY A 55 -5.73 -6.29 7.54
C GLY A 55 -4.68 -6.14 6.44
N ARG A 56 -3.87 -5.09 6.47
CA ARG A 56 -2.78 -4.89 5.50
C ARG A 56 -1.72 -5.98 5.58
N VAL A 57 -1.26 -6.33 6.78
CA VAL A 57 -0.25 -7.38 6.98
C VAL A 57 -0.75 -8.73 6.48
N ILE A 58 -2.03 -9.06 6.71
CA ILE A 58 -2.63 -10.30 6.22
C ILE A 58 -2.69 -10.31 4.69
N THR A 59 -3.09 -9.21 4.05
CA THR A 59 -3.06 -9.11 2.59
C THR A 59 -1.64 -9.29 2.04
N TYR A 60 -0.64 -8.66 2.67
CA TYR A 60 0.76 -8.78 2.28
C TYR A 60 1.27 -10.22 2.44
N ALA A 61 0.94 -10.88 3.56
CA ALA A 61 1.29 -12.27 3.78
C ALA A 61 0.66 -13.20 2.73
N GLY A 62 -0.61 -12.97 2.38
CA GLY A 62 -1.29 -13.70 1.33
C GLY A 62 -0.65 -13.52 -0.05
N LEU A 63 -0.36 -12.27 -0.43
CA LEU A 63 0.35 -11.96 -1.67
C LEU A 63 1.76 -12.56 -1.68
N GLY A 64 2.45 -12.54 -0.54
CA GLY A 64 3.77 -13.15 -0.37
C GLY A 64 3.74 -14.68 -0.49
N ALA A 65 2.71 -15.32 0.04
CA ALA A 65 2.50 -16.76 -0.13
C ALA A 65 2.31 -17.15 -1.60
N LEU A 66 1.46 -16.39 -2.30
CA LEU A 66 1.22 -16.59 -3.74
C LEU A 66 2.49 -16.34 -4.56
N ALA A 67 3.23 -15.28 -4.25
CA ALA A 67 4.49 -14.95 -4.91
C ALA A 67 5.55 -16.04 -4.67
N GLY A 68 5.70 -16.53 -3.44
CA GLY A 68 6.61 -17.61 -3.10
C GLY A 68 6.22 -18.95 -3.76
N ALA A 69 4.91 -19.23 -3.86
CA ALA A 69 4.41 -20.39 -4.61
C ALA A 69 4.69 -20.27 -6.11
N ALA A 70 4.47 -19.10 -6.69
CA ALA A 70 4.79 -18.84 -8.09
C ALA A 70 6.30 -19.01 -8.36
N GLY A 71 7.17 -18.59 -7.44
CA GLY A 71 8.62 -18.78 -7.53
C GLY A 71 9.05 -20.22 -7.63
N SER A 72 8.35 -21.17 -6.99
CA SER A 72 8.64 -22.60 -7.07
C SER A 72 8.25 -23.23 -8.41
N GLY A 73 7.24 -22.68 -9.10
CA GLY A 73 6.72 -23.22 -10.37
C GLY A 73 7.40 -22.65 -11.62
N ILE A 74 8.04 -21.49 -11.49
CA ILE A 74 8.70 -20.83 -12.62
C ILE A 74 10.18 -21.12 -12.53
N GLY A 75 10.68 -22.04 -13.38
CA GLY A 75 12.11 -22.34 -13.52
C GLY A 75 12.94 -21.06 -13.73
N MET A 76 13.81 -20.86 -12.90
CA MET A 76 14.34 -19.76 -12.13
C MET A 76 15.00 -18.56 -12.84
N LEU A 77 15.24 -18.47 -14.14
CA LEU A 77 16.14 -17.40 -14.61
C LEU A 77 15.71 -16.62 -15.88
N GLY A 78 15.02 -17.23 -16.82
CA GLY A 78 14.77 -16.55 -18.11
C GLY A 78 13.52 -15.65 -18.15
N LYS A 79 12.54 -15.88 -17.27
CA LYS A 79 11.23 -15.17 -17.31
C LYS A 79 11.13 -14.02 -16.30
N MET A 80 12.02 -13.95 -15.33
CA MET A 80 11.93 -12.97 -14.26
C MET A 80 12.23 -11.54 -14.70
N ALA A 81 13.11 -11.33 -15.68
CA ALA A 81 13.44 -10.00 -16.18
C ALA A 81 12.23 -9.34 -16.89
N GLY A 82 11.51 -10.11 -17.71
CA GLY A 82 10.28 -9.63 -18.38
C GLY A 82 9.13 -9.37 -17.41
N LEU A 83 8.95 -10.24 -16.43
CA LEU A 83 7.92 -10.09 -15.40
C LEU A 83 8.20 -8.88 -14.48
N ALA A 84 9.47 -8.66 -14.13
CA ALA A 84 9.87 -7.51 -13.32
C ALA A 84 9.67 -6.17 -14.05
N SER A 85 9.93 -6.10 -15.35
CA SER A 85 9.68 -4.88 -16.15
C SER A 85 8.17 -4.62 -16.31
N ALA A 86 7.38 -5.64 -16.60
CA ALA A 86 5.93 -5.54 -16.69
C ALA A 86 5.33 -5.10 -15.35
N ALA A 87 5.77 -5.69 -14.24
CA ALA A 87 5.32 -5.30 -12.90
C ALA A 87 5.65 -3.83 -12.57
N ARG A 88 6.84 -3.34 -12.94
CA ARG A 88 7.22 -1.92 -12.74
C ARG A 88 6.35 -0.98 -13.57
N LEU A 89 6.06 -1.34 -14.82
CA LEU A 89 5.20 -0.53 -15.70
C LEU A 89 3.76 -0.47 -15.19
N LEU A 90 3.20 -1.60 -14.77
CA LEU A 90 1.85 -1.67 -14.20
C LEU A 90 1.77 -0.89 -12.88
N ALA A 91 2.74 -1.06 -11.99
CA ALA A 91 2.80 -0.33 -10.74
C ALA A 91 2.97 1.17 -10.96
N GLY A 92 3.91 1.56 -11.80
CA GLY A 92 4.17 2.96 -12.14
C GLY A 92 2.95 3.62 -12.79
N GLY A 93 2.30 2.95 -13.73
CA GLY A 93 1.07 3.41 -14.36
C GLY A 93 -0.08 3.61 -13.37
N ALA A 94 -0.30 2.63 -12.48
CA ALA A 94 -1.32 2.75 -11.44
C ALA A 94 -1.01 3.89 -10.46
N MET A 95 0.25 4.13 -10.12
CA MET A 95 0.67 5.26 -9.28
C MET A 95 0.45 6.60 -9.96
N VAL A 96 0.77 6.73 -11.25
CA VAL A 96 0.52 7.95 -12.03
C VAL A 96 -0.98 8.24 -12.07
N ILE A 97 -1.80 7.26 -12.38
CA ILE A 97 -3.27 7.40 -12.40
C ILE A 97 -3.78 7.86 -11.02
N THR A 98 -3.35 7.20 -9.95
CA THR A 98 -3.75 7.55 -8.59
C THR A 98 -3.29 8.97 -8.20
N GLY A 99 -2.07 9.37 -8.57
CA GLY A 99 -1.53 10.71 -8.33
C GLY A 99 -2.32 11.79 -9.06
N ILE A 100 -2.67 11.58 -10.34
CA ILE A 100 -3.50 12.50 -11.14
C ILE A 100 -4.89 12.65 -10.52
N LEU A 101 -5.50 11.54 -10.08
CA LEU A 101 -6.80 11.56 -9.41
C LEU A 101 -6.76 12.34 -8.09
N MET A 102 -5.69 12.17 -7.29
CA MET A 102 -5.51 12.89 -6.03
C MET A 102 -5.26 14.40 -6.20
N LEU A 103 -4.56 14.79 -7.24
CA LEU A 103 -4.32 16.21 -7.55
C LEU A 103 -5.58 16.93 -8.02
N ARG A 104 -6.66 16.20 -8.27
CA ARG A 104 -7.93 16.76 -8.80
C ARG A 104 -7.74 17.63 -10.05
N VAL A 105 -6.75 17.30 -10.88
CA VAL A 105 -6.50 18.02 -12.14
C VAL A 105 -7.60 17.75 -13.16
N LEU A 106 -8.25 16.58 -13.08
CA LEU A 106 -9.38 16.24 -13.95
C LEU A 106 -10.65 16.99 -13.55
N PRO A 107 -11.44 17.48 -14.52
CA PRO A 107 -12.72 18.11 -14.26
C PRO A 107 -13.64 17.12 -13.53
N ARG A 108 -14.36 17.64 -12.54
CA ARG A 108 -15.22 16.86 -11.63
C ARG A 108 -16.20 15.92 -12.35
N LYS A 109 -16.61 16.29 -13.58
CA LYS A 109 -17.49 15.47 -14.44
C LYS A 109 -16.84 14.15 -14.86
N VAL A 110 -15.55 14.15 -15.21
CA VAL A 110 -14.80 12.95 -15.63
C VAL A 110 -14.51 12.07 -14.41
N LEU A 111 -14.16 12.66 -13.28
CA LEU A 111 -13.94 11.93 -12.04
C LEU A 111 -15.20 11.14 -11.63
N VAL A 112 -16.35 11.80 -11.61
CA VAL A 112 -17.65 11.19 -11.25
C VAL A 112 -18.04 10.09 -12.22
N GLN A 113 -17.68 10.22 -13.51
CA GLN A 113 -18.03 9.24 -14.53
C GLN A 113 -17.16 7.98 -14.49
N VAL A 114 -15.86 8.13 -14.16
CA VAL A 114 -14.94 7.01 -13.90
C VAL A 114 -15.33 6.30 -12.60
N GLU A 115 -15.70 7.06 -11.56
CA GLU A 115 -16.11 6.54 -10.25
C GLU A 115 -17.47 5.82 -10.30
N ARG A 116 -18.34 6.13 -11.29
CA ARG A 116 -19.67 5.53 -11.46
C ARG A 116 -19.69 4.23 -12.26
N ARG A 117 -18.62 3.86 -12.97
CA ARG A 117 -18.62 2.70 -13.89
C ARG A 117 -17.89 1.49 -13.28
N GLY A 118 -18.61 0.37 -13.17
CA GLY A 118 -18.08 -0.97 -12.93
C GLY A 118 -17.47 -1.22 -11.56
N VAL A 119 -16.39 -1.99 -11.54
CA VAL A 119 -15.67 -2.44 -10.34
C VAL A 119 -15.15 -1.28 -9.49
N MET A 120 -14.77 -0.15 -10.12
CA MET A 120 -14.29 1.05 -9.44
C MET A 120 -15.38 1.69 -8.57
N ALA A 121 -16.63 1.68 -9.03
CA ALA A 121 -17.77 2.19 -8.25
C ALA A 121 -18.04 1.33 -7.01
N LEU A 122 -17.91 0.01 -7.14
CA LEU A 122 -18.06 -0.90 -6.01
C LEU A 122 -16.94 -0.71 -5.00
N PHE A 123 -15.70 -0.56 -5.49
CA PHE A 123 -14.50 -0.37 -4.68
C PHE A 123 -14.55 0.97 -3.91
N SER A 124 -14.88 2.07 -4.58
CA SER A 124 -14.98 3.40 -3.94
C SER A 124 -16.13 3.48 -2.94
N ARG A 125 -17.29 2.87 -3.23
CA ARG A 125 -18.42 2.78 -2.28
C ARG A 125 -18.07 1.95 -1.05
N SER A 126 -17.38 0.82 -1.23
CA SER A 126 -16.94 -0.05 -0.12
C SER A 126 -15.92 0.68 0.75
N ILE A 127 -14.91 1.32 0.16
CA ILE A 127 -13.95 2.15 0.91
C ILE A 127 -14.68 3.26 1.66
N GLY A 128 -15.59 3.98 1.04
CA GLY A 128 -16.36 5.06 1.67
C GLY A 128 -17.14 4.58 2.90
N ARG A 129 -17.82 3.45 2.80
CA ARG A 129 -18.54 2.84 3.93
C ARG A 129 -17.62 2.40 5.06
N LEU A 130 -16.47 1.80 4.72
CA LEU A 130 -15.48 1.32 5.68
C LEU A 130 -14.73 2.48 6.36
N LEU A 131 -14.54 3.59 5.65
CA LEU A 131 -13.95 4.82 6.20
C LEU A 131 -14.81 5.43 7.31
N VAL A 132 -16.12 5.45 7.12
CA VAL A 132 -17.08 6.03 8.09
C VAL A 132 -17.40 5.06 9.23
N SER A 133 -17.23 3.76 9.02
CA SER A 133 -17.49 2.75 10.06
C SER A 133 -16.59 2.97 11.29
N SER A 134 -17.18 3.08 12.47
CA SER A 134 -16.45 3.12 13.75
C SER A 134 -16.05 1.74 14.28
N ARG A 135 -16.55 0.65 13.65
CA ARG A 135 -16.26 -0.72 14.07
C ARG A 135 -14.85 -1.15 13.64
N ALA A 136 -14.10 -1.82 14.53
CA ALA A 136 -12.78 -2.38 14.24
C ALA A 136 -12.77 -3.32 13.01
N LEU A 137 -13.84 -4.12 12.84
CA LEU A 137 -13.99 -5.00 11.68
C LEU A 137 -14.08 -4.24 10.35
N GLY A 138 -14.71 -3.05 10.35
CA GLY A 138 -14.73 -2.18 9.18
C GLY A 138 -13.33 -1.67 8.83
N LYS A 139 -12.53 -1.32 9.84
CA LYS A 139 -11.13 -0.89 9.64
C LYS A 139 -10.23 -2.03 9.18
N PHE A 140 -10.47 -3.24 9.65
CA PHE A 140 -9.81 -4.45 9.16
C PHE A 140 -10.08 -4.67 7.66
N GLY A 141 -11.35 -4.61 7.24
CA GLY A 141 -11.72 -4.69 5.82
C GLY A 141 -11.11 -3.57 4.98
N LEU A 142 -11.03 -2.35 5.52
CA LEU A 142 -10.32 -1.24 4.88
C LEU A 142 -8.84 -1.55 4.69
N GLY A 143 -8.19 -2.12 5.71
CA GLY A 143 -6.79 -2.57 5.63
C GLY A 143 -6.57 -3.64 4.58
N LEU A 144 -7.45 -4.65 4.50
CA LEU A 144 -7.41 -5.68 3.47
C LEU A 144 -7.48 -5.07 2.07
N MET A 145 -8.45 -4.19 1.81
CA MET A 145 -8.63 -3.56 0.50
C MET A 145 -7.43 -2.67 0.12
N LEU A 146 -6.93 -1.88 1.05
CA LEU A 146 -5.81 -0.97 0.81
C LEU A 146 -4.46 -1.71 0.74
N GLY A 147 -4.37 -2.93 1.26
CA GLY A 147 -3.22 -3.82 1.10
C GLY A 147 -3.00 -4.25 -0.35
N PHE A 148 -4.04 -4.24 -1.19
CA PHE A 148 -3.93 -4.50 -2.64
C PHE A 148 -3.49 -3.28 -3.45
N LEU A 149 -3.33 -2.09 -2.85
CA LEU A 149 -2.89 -0.94 -3.62
C LEU A 149 -1.50 -1.19 -4.24
N PRO A 150 -1.38 -1.07 -5.56
CA PRO A 150 -0.13 -1.30 -6.25
C PRO A 150 0.83 -0.12 -5.96
N CYS A 151 1.72 -0.29 -5.01
CA CYS A 151 2.81 0.67 -4.79
C CYS A 151 4.15 0.02 -5.14
N GLY A 152 5.10 0.83 -5.66
CA GLY A 152 6.39 0.32 -6.14
C GLY A 152 7.19 -0.46 -5.09
N LEU A 153 7.04 -0.12 -3.82
CA LEU A 153 7.76 -0.79 -2.73
C LEU A 153 7.21 -2.19 -2.43
N ILE A 154 5.90 -2.41 -2.57
CA ILE A 154 5.28 -3.74 -2.46
C ILE A 154 5.84 -4.66 -3.55
N TYR A 155 6.02 -4.15 -4.79
CA TYR A 155 6.59 -4.97 -5.86
C TYR A 155 8.03 -5.38 -5.58
N GLY A 156 8.84 -4.50 -5.01
CA GLY A 156 10.19 -4.85 -4.56
C GLY A 156 10.20 -5.97 -3.51
N ALA A 157 9.31 -5.88 -2.53
CA ALA A 157 9.16 -6.89 -1.50
C ALA A 157 8.57 -8.21 -2.07
N LEU A 158 7.64 -8.14 -3.04
CA LEU A 158 7.10 -9.31 -3.74
C LEU A 158 8.16 -10.04 -4.56
N LEU A 159 9.03 -9.31 -5.27
CA LEU A 159 10.15 -9.93 -5.97
C LEU A 159 11.04 -10.71 -5.01
N LYS A 160 11.31 -10.14 -3.83
CA LYS A 160 12.05 -10.85 -2.77
C LYS A 160 11.30 -12.09 -2.28
N ALA A 161 9.96 -12.04 -2.17
CA ALA A 161 9.14 -13.19 -1.82
C ALA A 161 9.19 -14.28 -2.89
N VAL A 162 9.18 -13.93 -4.19
CA VAL A 162 9.34 -14.87 -5.31
C VAL A 162 10.69 -15.59 -5.25
N GLU A 163 11.78 -14.87 -4.92
CA GLU A 163 13.12 -15.45 -4.76
C GLU A 163 13.18 -16.57 -3.71
N THR A 164 12.30 -16.54 -2.71
CA THR A 164 12.27 -17.58 -1.68
C THR A 164 11.81 -18.93 -2.22
N ALA A 165 11.10 -18.96 -3.35
CA ALA A 165 10.52 -20.15 -4.00
C ALA A 165 9.73 -21.06 -3.03
N ARG A 166 9.22 -20.51 -1.92
CA ARG A 166 8.49 -21.25 -0.87
C ARG A 166 7.34 -20.38 -0.35
N PRO A 167 6.08 -20.89 -0.35
CA PRO A 167 4.91 -20.10 0.06
C PRO A 167 5.02 -19.51 1.47
N VAL A 168 5.47 -20.33 2.42
CA VAL A 168 5.60 -19.90 3.82
C VAL A 168 6.70 -18.84 3.98
N ALA A 169 7.84 -19.00 3.33
CA ALA A 169 8.92 -18.05 3.40
C ALA A 169 8.52 -16.72 2.72
N GLY A 170 7.84 -16.77 1.58
CA GLY A 170 7.29 -15.61 0.90
C GLY A 170 6.26 -14.86 1.77
N ALA A 171 5.36 -15.61 2.43
CA ALA A 171 4.40 -15.02 3.38
C ALA A 171 5.09 -14.31 4.53
N LEU A 172 6.10 -14.92 5.14
CA LEU A 172 6.85 -14.34 6.25
C LEU A 172 7.65 -13.10 5.80
N THR A 173 8.25 -13.13 4.61
CA THR A 173 8.94 -11.97 4.02
C THR A 173 8.01 -10.79 3.89
N MET A 174 6.84 -10.99 3.31
CA MET A 174 5.85 -9.92 3.11
C MET A 174 5.20 -9.48 4.43
N ALA A 175 5.00 -10.39 5.38
CA ALA A 175 4.51 -10.05 6.72
C ALA A 175 5.53 -9.19 7.48
N ALA A 176 6.83 -9.53 7.44
CA ALA A 176 7.89 -8.74 8.04
C ALA A 176 7.93 -7.32 7.46
N PHE A 177 7.86 -7.19 6.12
CA PHE A 177 7.76 -5.90 5.45
C PHE A 177 6.53 -5.11 5.90
N GLY A 178 5.37 -5.77 5.96
CA GLY A 178 4.10 -5.18 6.39
C GLY A 178 4.15 -4.69 7.84
N MET A 179 4.76 -5.46 8.74
CA MET A 179 4.95 -5.05 10.13
C MET A 179 5.87 -3.83 10.24
N GLY A 180 6.96 -3.77 9.46
CA GLY A 180 7.83 -2.60 9.40
C GLY A 180 7.07 -1.33 9.00
N THR A 181 6.24 -1.41 7.94
CA THR A 181 5.42 -0.27 7.51
C THR A 181 4.29 0.08 8.49
N ALA A 182 3.79 -0.90 9.25
CA ALA A 182 2.71 -0.70 10.21
C ALA A 182 3.13 0.21 11.37
N VAL A 183 4.38 0.14 11.81
CA VAL A 183 4.90 0.96 12.93
C VAL A 183 4.66 2.45 12.70
N ALA A 184 5.08 2.96 11.54
CA ALA A 184 4.93 4.39 11.24
C ALA A 184 3.46 4.80 11.02
N LEU A 185 2.66 3.94 10.38
CA LEU A 185 1.23 4.22 10.19
C LEU A 185 0.46 4.19 11.50
N LEU A 186 0.82 3.30 12.42
CA LEU A 186 0.26 3.31 13.78
C LEU A 186 0.65 4.58 14.53
N ALA A 187 1.94 4.95 14.52
CA ALA A 187 2.42 6.17 15.17
C ALA A 187 1.69 7.41 14.62
N MET A 188 1.56 7.52 13.30
CA MET A 188 0.86 8.62 12.66
C MET A 188 -0.65 8.61 12.93
N GLY A 189 -1.29 7.44 12.89
CA GLY A 189 -2.71 7.29 13.21
C GLY A 189 -3.02 7.69 14.64
N MET A 190 -2.20 7.27 15.58
CA MET A 190 -2.31 7.67 16.99
C MET A 190 -2.06 9.17 17.16
N ALA A 191 -1.00 9.71 16.59
CA ALA A 191 -0.71 11.14 16.64
C ALA A 191 -1.86 11.99 16.08
N SER A 192 -2.44 11.60 14.93
CA SER A 192 -3.57 12.32 14.33
C SER A 192 -4.84 12.22 15.18
N SER A 193 -5.05 11.10 15.86
CA SER A 193 -6.21 10.89 16.72
C SER A 193 -6.13 11.71 18.03
N PHE A 194 -4.93 11.79 18.62
CA PHE A 194 -4.73 12.48 19.89
C PHE A 194 -4.45 13.98 19.73
N ALA A 195 -3.69 14.36 18.70
CA ALA A 195 -3.31 15.75 18.47
C ALA A 195 -4.29 16.53 17.59
N GLY A 196 -5.35 15.88 17.08
CA GLY A 196 -6.31 16.53 16.19
C GLY A 196 -5.68 17.04 14.89
N LEU A 197 -4.57 16.42 14.45
CA LEU A 197 -3.84 16.84 13.25
C LEU A 197 -4.76 16.74 12.03
N ARG A 198 -5.05 17.89 11.42
CA ARG A 198 -5.79 17.97 10.17
C ARG A 198 -4.82 18.19 9.03
N MET A 199 -4.77 17.28 8.08
CA MET A 199 -4.10 17.56 6.82
C MET A 199 -4.96 18.55 6.03
N GLY A 200 -4.48 19.79 5.93
CA GLY A 200 -5.07 20.80 5.08
C GLY A 200 -4.94 20.47 3.59
N ALA A 201 -5.55 21.28 2.73
CA ALA A 201 -5.50 21.12 1.26
C ALA A 201 -4.06 21.03 0.72
N TRP A 202 -3.11 21.70 1.37
CA TRP A 202 -1.69 21.67 1.05
C TRP A 202 -1.07 20.28 1.27
N GLY A 203 -1.37 19.60 2.38
CA GLY A 203 -0.87 18.25 2.65
C GLY A 203 -1.36 17.24 1.61
N ASN A 204 -2.62 17.33 1.19
CA ASN A 204 -3.16 16.48 0.13
C ASN A 204 -2.52 16.73 -1.24
N ARG A 205 -2.20 17.99 -1.56
CA ARG A 205 -1.49 18.34 -2.81
C ARG A 205 -0.06 17.83 -2.80
N LEU A 206 0.66 17.99 -1.70
CA LEU A 206 2.02 17.46 -1.55
C LEU A 206 2.04 15.92 -1.67
N ALA A 207 1.11 15.23 -1.01
CA ALA A 207 0.97 13.78 -1.15
C ALA A 207 0.68 13.35 -2.59
N GLY A 208 -0.25 14.02 -3.27
CA GLY A 208 -0.56 13.76 -4.69
C GLY A 208 0.63 13.99 -5.61
N ALA A 209 1.38 15.08 -5.42
CA ALA A 209 2.55 15.41 -6.22
C ALA A 209 3.69 14.39 -6.00
N SER A 210 3.95 13.97 -4.76
CA SER A 210 4.98 12.97 -4.45
C SER A 210 4.65 11.59 -5.04
N ILE A 211 3.38 11.18 -5.04
CA ILE A 211 2.91 9.94 -5.65
C ILE A 211 3.09 9.98 -7.16
N LEU A 212 2.73 11.11 -7.79
CA LEU A 212 2.92 11.32 -9.24
C LEU A 212 4.39 11.22 -9.63
N LEU A 213 5.27 11.92 -8.88
CA LEU A 213 6.69 11.91 -9.12
C LEU A 213 7.28 10.49 -9.00
N ALA A 214 6.92 9.78 -7.93
CA ALA A 214 7.35 8.40 -7.73
C ALA A 214 6.85 7.46 -8.85
N GLY A 215 5.60 7.61 -9.26
CA GLY A 215 5.02 6.87 -10.38
C GLY A 215 5.74 7.15 -11.71
N ALA A 216 6.01 8.42 -12.01
CA ALA A 216 6.75 8.84 -13.21
C ALA A 216 8.17 8.26 -13.24
N ILE A 217 8.89 8.28 -12.10
CA ILE A 217 10.23 7.68 -11.98
C ILE A 217 10.18 6.17 -12.23
N LEU A 218 9.17 5.48 -11.71
CA LEU A 218 9.01 4.04 -11.92
C LEU A 218 8.71 3.68 -13.37
N VAL A 219 7.84 4.47 -14.04
CA VAL A 219 7.56 4.30 -15.47
C VAL A 219 8.83 4.56 -16.28
N TRP A 220 9.53 5.66 -16.00
CA TRP A 220 10.81 5.98 -16.65
C TRP A 220 11.82 4.83 -16.52
N ARG A 221 12.02 4.33 -15.29
CA ARG A 221 12.91 3.18 -15.04
C ARG A 221 12.43 1.89 -15.69
N GLY A 222 11.12 1.70 -15.84
CA GLY A 222 10.54 0.55 -16.53
C GLY A 222 10.80 0.59 -18.04
N LEU A 223 10.78 1.79 -18.63
CA LEU A 223 11.01 2.01 -20.05
C LEU A 223 12.52 2.00 -20.40
N THR A 224 13.35 2.55 -19.51
CA THR A 224 14.80 2.66 -19.73
C THR A 224 15.60 1.42 -19.31
N ALA A 225 15.04 0.58 -18.43
CA ALA A 225 15.60 -0.73 -18.13
C ALA A 225 15.29 -1.68 -19.30
N GLY A 226 16.07 -1.58 -20.36
CA GLY A 226 16.16 -2.60 -21.41
C GLY A 226 16.50 -3.96 -20.80
N PRO A 227 16.37 -5.07 -21.53
CA PRO A 227 16.72 -6.38 -21.04
C PRO A 227 18.19 -6.33 -20.61
N VAL A 228 18.42 -6.44 -19.29
CA VAL A 228 19.78 -6.54 -18.77
C VAL A 228 20.30 -7.89 -19.21
N CYS A 229 21.03 -7.90 -20.34
CA CYS A 229 21.87 -9.02 -20.72
C CYS A 229 23.00 -9.05 -19.68
N HIS A 230 22.85 -9.87 -18.66
CA HIS A 230 23.98 -10.34 -17.88
C HIS A 230 24.64 -11.44 -18.72
N GLY A 231 25.77 -11.09 -19.38
CA GLY A 231 26.72 -12.04 -19.89
C GLY A 231 27.42 -12.78 -18.77
#